data_f15f337babe5a76749dcce3360fab1f0
#
_entry.id   f15f337babe5a76749dcce3360fab1f0
#
_cell.length_a   1.000
_cell.length_b   1.000
_cell.length_c   1.000
_cell.angle_alpha   90.00
_cell.angle_beta   90.00
_cell.angle_gamma   90.00
#
_symmetry.space_group_name_H-M   'P 1'
#
loop_
_entity.id
_entity.type
_entity.pdbx_description
1 polymer ?
#
loop_
_entity_poly.entity_id
_entity_poly.type
_entity_poly.pdbx_seq_one_letter_code
_entity_poly.pdbx_strand_id
1 'polypeptide(L)'
;MIEDRIERFKDIFEGLDRAHGVTIVGESNGNGQKVKGKSFVKREMVTPELWLKHLQGTENLGIIPINDNNECKWGCIDIDSYAEFDHKKLINKIKLLNLPLIVCRSKSGGAHVFLFSLNYISASIMQDKLNEIRSVLGYGGSEVFPKQRELKSKDDTGNFLNLPYFNGDDTVRYAFDNDGEAASLEGFYKLYETKVVT
;
A
#
# COMPACT_ATOMS: atom_id res chain seq x y z
N MET A 1 1.96 1.73 -23.26
CA MET A 1 1.79 0.26 -23.49
C MET A 1 1.62 -0.44 -22.13
N ILE A 2 1.29 -1.75 -22.09
CA ILE A 2 1.09 -2.48 -20.81
C ILE A 2 2.37 -2.48 -20.00
N GLU A 3 3.51 -2.67 -20.64
CA GLU A 3 4.85 -2.66 -20.01
C GLU A 3 5.13 -1.34 -19.28
N ASP A 4 4.82 -0.20 -19.87
CA ASP A 4 5.04 1.11 -19.25
C ASP A 4 4.20 1.29 -17.99
N ARG A 5 2.97 0.74 -17.98
CA ARG A 5 2.09 0.77 -16.79
C ARG A 5 2.66 -0.06 -15.65
N ILE A 6 3.24 -1.23 -15.96
CA ILE A 6 3.83 -2.13 -14.96
C ILE A 6 5.09 -1.51 -14.37
N GLU A 7 6.00 -1.02 -15.22
CA GLU A 7 7.25 -0.37 -14.76
C GLU A 7 6.92 0.85 -13.89
N ARG A 8 5.96 1.68 -14.29
CA ARG A 8 5.54 2.82 -13.50
C ARG A 8 4.97 2.42 -12.14
N PHE A 9 4.13 1.37 -12.08
CA PHE A 9 3.58 0.85 -10.83
C PHE A 9 4.69 0.34 -9.90
N LYS A 10 5.64 -0.39 -10.46
CA LYS A 10 6.83 -0.87 -9.76
C LYS A 10 7.64 0.29 -9.20
N ASP A 11 7.98 1.30 -10.01
CA ASP A 11 8.79 2.45 -9.60
C ASP A 11 8.17 3.22 -8.43
N ILE A 12 6.83 3.25 -8.35
CA ILE A 12 6.09 3.90 -7.27
C ILE A 12 6.13 3.06 -5.99
N PHE A 13 5.97 1.72 -6.10
CA PHE A 13 5.80 0.83 -4.96
C PHE A 13 7.00 -0.05 -4.65
N GLU A 14 8.14 0.15 -5.30
CA GLU A 14 9.35 -0.62 -4.96
C GLU A 14 9.76 -0.46 -3.49
N GLY A 15 10.42 -1.46 -2.96
CA GLY A 15 10.91 -1.53 -1.58
C GLY A 15 12.01 -2.56 -1.45
N LEU A 16 11.91 -3.48 -0.49
CA LEU A 16 12.84 -4.60 -0.38
C LEU A 16 12.67 -5.55 -1.58
N ASP A 17 13.75 -5.80 -2.32
CA ASP A 17 13.71 -6.62 -3.54
C ASP A 17 13.91 -8.12 -3.29
N ARG A 18 14.61 -8.51 -2.21
CA ARG A 18 14.97 -9.91 -1.87
C ARG A 18 13.90 -10.68 -1.12
N ALA A 19 12.76 -10.06 -0.83
CA ALA A 19 11.64 -10.72 -0.16
C ALA A 19 10.34 -9.97 -0.46
N HIS A 20 9.22 -10.68 -0.44
CA HIS A 20 7.89 -10.10 -0.67
C HIS A 20 6.81 -10.81 0.16
N GLY A 21 5.68 -10.15 0.28
CA GLY A 21 4.52 -10.70 0.95
C GLY A 21 3.66 -11.55 0.03
N VAL A 22 3.23 -12.69 0.54
CA VAL A 22 2.26 -13.58 -0.12
C VAL A 22 1.03 -13.70 0.77
N THR A 23 -0.14 -13.54 0.17
CA THR A 23 -1.42 -13.76 0.85
C THR A 23 -2.22 -14.80 0.08
N ILE A 24 -2.38 -15.97 0.69
CA ILE A 24 -3.22 -17.05 0.17
C ILE A 24 -4.62 -16.82 0.72
N VAL A 25 -5.58 -16.61 -0.18
CA VAL A 25 -7.01 -16.54 0.21
C VAL A 25 -7.47 -17.96 0.42
N GLY A 26 -7.93 -18.29 1.64
CA GLY A 26 -8.51 -19.59 1.90
C GLY A 26 -9.79 -19.80 1.08
N GLU A 27 -9.95 -21.00 0.49
CA GLU A 27 -11.17 -21.40 -0.18
C GLU A 27 -12.33 -21.42 0.84
N SER A 28 -13.51 -20.97 0.43
CA SER A 28 -14.69 -21.07 1.28
C SER A 28 -15.05 -22.57 1.42
N ASN A 29 -15.03 -23.08 2.64
CA ASN A 29 -15.66 -24.38 2.90
C ASN A 29 -17.14 -24.28 2.55
N GLY A 30 -17.69 -25.31 1.90
CA GLY A 30 -19.06 -25.35 1.38
C GLY A 30 -20.20 -25.01 2.38
N ASN A 31 -19.86 -24.66 3.62
CA ASN A 31 -20.75 -24.20 4.69
C ASN A 31 -20.76 -22.67 4.90
N GLY A 32 -20.24 -21.88 3.96
CA GLY A 32 -20.28 -20.41 4.03
C GLY A 32 -19.32 -19.78 5.05
N GLN A 33 -18.50 -20.56 5.75
CA GLN A 33 -17.45 -20.01 6.63
C GLN A 33 -16.22 -19.64 5.81
N LYS A 34 -15.82 -18.36 5.86
CA LYS A 34 -14.56 -17.90 5.28
C LYS A 34 -13.39 -18.59 5.97
N VAL A 35 -12.64 -19.40 5.23
CA VAL A 35 -11.36 -19.90 5.72
C VAL A 35 -10.40 -18.70 5.83
N LYS A 36 -9.78 -18.57 7.00
CA LYS A 36 -8.85 -17.49 7.30
C LYS A 36 -7.67 -17.56 6.31
N GLY A 37 -7.49 -16.54 5.49
CA GLY A 37 -6.33 -16.45 4.59
C GLY A 37 -5.03 -16.48 5.39
N LYS A 38 -3.97 -17.05 4.81
CA LYS A 38 -2.63 -17.10 5.40
C LYS A 38 -1.73 -16.09 4.71
N SER A 39 -1.12 -15.18 5.49
CA SER A 39 -0.14 -14.21 4.99
C SER A 39 1.23 -14.51 5.57
N PHE A 40 2.27 -14.48 4.74
CA PHE A 40 3.65 -14.72 5.15
C PHE A 40 4.64 -14.01 4.21
N VAL A 41 5.86 -13.80 4.69
CA VAL A 41 6.97 -13.28 3.88
C VAL A 41 7.64 -14.44 3.16
N LYS A 42 7.74 -14.34 1.84
CA LYS A 42 8.52 -15.24 0.99
C LYS A 42 9.89 -14.61 0.74
N ARG A 43 10.96 -15.34 1.07
CA ARG A 43 12.35 -14.88 0.90
C ARG A 43 12.86 -15.22 -0.50
N GLU A 44 12.23 -14.59 -1.48
CA GLU A 44 12.55 -14.71 -2.90
C GLU A 44 12.48 -13.31 -3.53
N MET A 45 13.27 -13.12 -4.58
CA MET A 45 13.33 -11.84 -5.30
C MET A 45 11.98 -11.42 -5.84
N VAL A 46 11.69 -10.13 -5.76
CA VAL A 46 10.55 -9.50 -6.41
C VAL A 46 10.83 -9.41 -7.91
N THR A 47 10.25 -10.30 -8.70
CA THR A 47 10.47 -10.35 -10.15
C THR A 47 9.49 -9.49 -10.93
N PRO A 48 9.85 -9.03 -12.15
CA PRO A 48 8.91 -8.32 -13.03
C PRO A 48 7.59 -9.08 -13.26
N GLU A 49 7.65 -10.40 -13.28
CA GLU A 49 6.48 -11.27 -13.46
C GLU A 49 5.47 -11.12 -12.29
N LEU A 50 5.95 -10.94 -11.04
CA LEU A 50 5.07 -10.75 -9.89
C LEU A 50 4.26 -9.46 -10.00
N TRP A 51 4.86 -8.36 -10.48
CA TRP A 51 4.17 -7.11 -10.75
C TRP A 51 3.10 -7.26 -11.82
N LEU A 52 3.44 -7.95 -12.91
CA LEU A 52 2.47 -8.28 -13.98
C LEU A 52 1.31 -9.10 -13.45
N LYS A 53 1.58 -10.19 -12.73
CA LYS A 53 0.56 -11.08 -12.15
C LYS A 53 -0.36 -10.34 -11.18
N HIS A 54 0.19 -9.41 -10.39
CA HIS A 54 -0.60 -8.59 -9.47
C HIS A 54 -1.62 -7.74 -10.24
N LEU A 55 -1.17 -7.00 -11.24
CA LEU A 55 -2.06 -6.15 -12.04
C LEU A 55 -3.02 -6.95 -12.92
N GLN A 56 -2.72 -8.22 -13.22
CA GLN A 56 -3.62 -9.15 -13.91
C GLN A 56 -4.59 -9.89 -12.99
N GLY A 57 -4.46 -9.74 -11.67
CA GLY A 57 -5.33 -10.40 -10.68
C GLY A 57 -5.06 -11.89 -10.49
N THR A 58 -3.92 -12.41 -10.94
CA THR A 58 -3.58 -13.84 -10.85
C THR A 58 -2.79 -14.18 -9.59
N GLU A 59 -1.94 -13.27 -9.10
CA GLU A 59 -1.16 -13.45 -7.88
C GLU A 59 -1.03 -12.13 -7.12
N ASN A 60 -1.48 -12.08 -5.87
CA ASN A 60 -1.40 -10.88 -5.06
C ASN A 60 0.04 -10.63 -4.60
N LEU A 61 0.52 -9.41 -4.76
CA LEU A 61 1.84 -8.98 -4.33
C LEU A 61 1.76 -8.08 -3.10
N GLY A 62 2.51 -8.43 -2.07
CA GLY A 62 2.81 -7.58 -0.94
C GLY A 62 4.24 -7.06 -1.02
N ILE A 63 4.47 -5.79 -0.80
CA ILE A 63 5.81 -5.18 -0.79
C ILE A 63 6.17 -4.71 0.61
N ILE A 64 7.43 -4.93 0.97
CA ILE A 64 8.05 -4.44 2.19
C ILE A 64 8.62 -3.06 1.86
N PRO A 65 8.10 -1.96 2.43
CA PRO A 65 8.51 -0.63 1.99
C PRO A 65 9.97 -0.27 2.31
N ILE A 66 10.53 -0.77 3.40
CA ILE A 66 11.92 -0.53 3.80
C ILE A 66 12.87 -1.42 2.99
N ASN A 67 13.91 -0.82 2.39
CA ASN A 67 14.96 -1.51 1.65
C ASN A 67 16.19 -1.83 2.53
N ASP A 68 17.21 -2.47 1.97
CA ASP A 68 18.44 -2.85 2.67
C ASP A 68 19.31 -1.66 3.13
N ASN A 69 19.04 -0.45 2.64
CA ASN A 69 19.67 0.79 3.11
C ASN A 69 18.88 1.47 4.24
N ASN A 70 17.82 0.83 4.74
CA ASN A 70 16.89 1.41 5.71
C ASN A 70 16.15 2.64 5.19
N GLU A 71 15.87 2.68 3.91
CA GLU A 71 15.19 3.74 3.21
C GLU A 71 13.90 3.24 2.57
N CYS A 72 12.99 4.17 2.26
CA CYS A 72 11.75 3.89 1.53
C CYS A 72 11.34 5.08 0.66
N LYS A 73 10.55 4.82 -0.37
CA LYS A 73 9.93 5.85 -1.24
C LYS A 73 8.46 6.06 -0.89
N TRP A 74 7.89 5.18 -0.11
CA TRP A 74 6.50 5.27 0.32
C TRP A 74 6.30 4.72 1.71
N GLY A 75 5.23 5.18 2.31
CA GLY A 75 4.73 4.62 3.55
C GLY A 75 3.20 4.67 3.58
N CYS A 76 2.61 3.99 4.52
CA CYS A 76 1.17 3.82 4.60
C CYS A 76 0.68 3.83 6.06
N ILE A 77 -0.46 4.48 6.28
CA ILE A 77 -1.27 4.29 7.47
C ILE A 77 -2.34 3.27 7.11
N ASP A 78 -2.35 2.14 7.80
CA ASP A 78 -3.31 1.05 7.59
C ASP A 78 -4.47 1.20 8.56
N ILE A 79 -5.61 1.66 8.06
CA ILE A 79 -6.82 1.90 8.84
C ILE A 79 -7.76 0.70 8.64
N ASP A 80 -7.69 -0.22 9.59
CA ASP A 80 -8.64 -1.33 9.65
C ASP A 80 -10.02 -0.84 10.07
N SER A 81 -11.05 -1.30 9.36
CA SER A 81 -12.43 -1.09 9.75
C SER A 81 -13.23 -2.38 9.54
N TYR A 82 -13.94 -2.79 10.56
CA TYR A 82 -14.86 -3.93 10.53
C TYR A 82 -16.32 -3.50 10.31
N ALA A 83 -16.55 -2.19 10.22
CA ALA A 83 -17.83 -1.56 9.92
C ALA A 83 -17.73 -0.79 8.59
N GLU A 84 -18.84 -0.23 8.14
CA GLU A 84 -18.83 0.67 6.99
C GLU A 84 -17.91 1.87 7.26
N PHE A 85 -16.92 2.07 6.37
CA PHE A 85 -15.91 3.11 6.51
C PHE A 85 -16.24 4.28 5.58
N ASP A 86 -16.31 5.49 6.14
CA ASP A 86 -16.60 6.71 5.38
C ASP A 86 -15.31 7.28 4.76
N HIS A 87 -14.95 6.76 3.58
CA HIS A 87 -13.78 7.22 2.82
C HIS A 87 -13.89 8.69 2.42
N LYS A 88 -15.10 9.18 2.06
CA LYS A 88 -15.31 10.58 1.65
C LYS A 88 -15.00 11.55 2.80
N LYS A 89 -15.39 11.20 4.01
CA LYS A 89 -15.08 12.00 5.20
C LYS A 89 -13.56 12.08 5.45
N LEU A 90 -12.83 10.96 5.29
CA LEU A 90 -11.38 10.93 5.41
C LEU A 90 -10.72 11.80 4.32
N ILE A 91 -11.13 11.66 3.07
CA ILE A 91 -10.61 12.41 1.93
C ILE A 91 -10.85 13.90 2.11
N ASN A 92 -12.04 14.31 2.53
CA ASN A 92 -12.35 15.71 2.82
C ASN A 92 -11.46 16.26 3.93
N LYS A 93 -11.18 15.48 4.98
CA LYS A 93 -10.27 15.91 6.04
C LYS A 93 -8.84 16.09 5.53
N ILE A 94 -8.34 15.18 4.68
CA ILE A 94 -7.02 15.25 4.03
C ILE A 94 -6.93 16.51 3.16
N LYS A 95 -7.98 16.82 2.39
CA LYS A 95 -8.06 18.05 1.55
C LYS A 95 -8.03 19.32 2.41
N LEU A 96 -8.84 19.39 3.46
CA LEU A 96 -8.90 20.54 4.37
C LEU A 96 -7.55 20.83 5.04
N LEU A 97 -6.80 19.77 5.35
CA LEU A 97 -5.47 19.87 5.96
C LEU A 97 -4.35 20.03 4.92
N ASN A 98 -4.68 20.06 3.65
CA ASN A 98 -3.73 20.13 2.53
C ASN A 98 -2.61 19.08 2.63
N LEU A 99 -2.95 17.85 3.01
CA LEU A 99 -1.98 16.76 3.15
C LEU A 99 -1.73 16.06 1.80
N PRO A 100 -0.47 15.75 1.44
CA PRO A 100 -0.12 15.13 0.16
C PRO A 100 -0.32 13.60 0.21
N LEU A 101 -1.53 13.16 0.52
CA LEU A 101 -1.86 11.77 0.74
C LEU A 101 -2.77 11.22 -0.36
N ILE A 102 -2.61 9.93 -0.66
CA ILE A 102 -3.52 9.17 -1.53
C ILE A 102 -4.21 8.09 -0.67
N VAL A 103 -5.53 8.05 -0.73
CA VAL A 103 -6.33 7.05 -0.03
C VAL A 103 -6.72 5.95 -0.99
N CYS A 104 -6.39 4.71 -0.66
CA CYS A 104 -6.86 3.52 -1.36
C CYS A 104 -7.82 2.74 -0.45
N ARG A 105 -8.82 2.11 -1.05
CA ARG A 105 -9.68 1.17 -0.34
C ARG A 105 -8.88 -0.09 -0.02
N SER A 106 -8.89 -0.53 1.24
CA SER A 106 -8.28 -1.81 1.61
C SER A 106 -9.18 -3.00 1.24
N LYS A 107 -8.64 -4.21 1.22
CA LYS A 107 -9.39 -5.43 0.90
C LYS A 107 -10.58 -5.64 1.84
N SER A 108 -10.44 -5.30 3.11
CA SER A 108 -11.47 -5.45 4.16
C SER A 108 -12.51 -4.33 4.14
N GLY A 109 -12.33 -3.28 3.33
CA GLY A 109 -13.21 -2.12 3.26
C GLY A 109 -12.76 -0.91 4.10
N GLY A 110 -11.66 -1.02 4.84
CA GLY A 110 -10.97 0.10 5.47
C GLY A 110 -10.17 0.93 4.47
N ALA A 111 -9.12 1.60 4.92
CA ALA A 111 -8.31 2.48 4.08
C ALA A 111 -6.82 2.27 4.27
N HIS A 112 -6.09 2.24 3.17
CA HIS A 112 -4.65 2.44 3.10
C HIS A 112 -4.38 3.90 2.71
N VAL A 113 -3.76 4.66 3.59
CA VAL A 113 -3.45 6.08 3.36
C VAL A 113 -1.97 6.21 3.07
N PHE A 114 -1.63 6.43 1.80
CA PHE A 114 -0.26 6.45 1.33
C PHE A 114 0.33 7.86 1.34
N LEU A 115 1.60 7.93 1.77
CA LEU A 115 2.51 9.06 1.57
C LEU A 115 3.65 8.60 0.67
N PHE A 116 3.89 9.34 -0.41
CA PHE A 116 4.94 9.02 -1.39
C PHE A 116 6.03 10.09 -1.39
N SER A 117 7.28 9.65 -1.52
CA SER A 117 8.44 10.52 -1.75
C SER A 117 9.04 10.19 -3.12
N LEU A 118 9.43 11.22 -3.87
CA LEU A 118 10.11 11.03 -5.15
C LEU A 118 11.47 10.33 -4.97
N ASN A 119 12.17 10.67 -3.89
CA ASN A 119 13.47 10.13 -3.55
C ASN A 119 13.37 9.15 -2.38
N TYR A 120 14.35 8.27 -2.26
CA TYR A 120 14.49 7.46 -1.06
C TYR A 120 14.77 8.33 0.16
N ILE A 121 14.03 8.11 1.23
CA ILE A 121 14.23 8.76 2.53
C ILE A 121 14.35 7.69 3.61
N SER A 122 14.98 8.04 4.74
CA SER A 122 15.06 7.12 5.88
C SER A 122 13.68 6.61 6.30
N ALA A 123 13.57 5.30 6.49
CA ALA A 123 12.34 4.66 6.97
C ALA A 123 11.89 5.22 8.33
N SER A 124 12.84 5.64 9.17
CA SER A 124 12.54 6.30 10.45
C SER A 124 11.85 7.65 10.25
N ILE A 125 12.28 8.46 9.30
CA ILE A 125 11.66 9.76 8.97
C ILE A 125 10.25 9.54 8.42
N MET A 126 10.08 8.60 7.48
CA MET A 126 8.76 8.23 6.96
C MET A 126 7.82 7.82 8.09
N GLN A 127 8.28 6.94 8.98
CA GLN A 127 7.49 6.45 10.10
C GLN A 127 7.09 7.58 11.07
N ASP A 128 8.02 8.48 11.42
CA ASP A 128 7.75 9.62 12.29
C ASP A 128 6.69 10.53 11.65
N LYS A 129 6.81 10.82 10.34
CA LYS A 129 5.85 11.64 9.61
C LYS A 129 4.45 11.02 9.56
N LEU A 130 4.37 9.71 9.31
CA LEU A 130 3.09 9.01 9.30
C LEU A 130 2.45 8.95 10.70
N ASN A 131 3.25 8.85 11.77
CA ASN A 131 2.76 8.91 13.15
C ASN A 131 2.15 10.29 13.50
N GLU A 132 2.77 11.38 13.04
CA GLU A 132 2.18 12.73 13.16
C GLU A 132 0.86 12.82 12.40
N ILE A 133 0.86 12.40 11.12
CA ILE A 133 -0.30 12.47 10.23
C ILE A 133 -1.46 11.65 10.78
N ARG A 134 -1.26 10.38 11.19
CA ARG A 134 -2.34 9.54 11.74
C ARG A 134 -2.97 10.14 12.98
N SER A 135 -2.17 10.80 13.83
CA SER A 135 -2.66 11.49 15.02
C SER A 135 -3.55 12.68 14.66
N VAL A 136 -3.11 13.52 13.71
CA VAL A 136 -3.89 14.66 13.21
C VAL A 136 -5.18 14.20 12.52
N LEU A 137 -5.13 13.09 11.79
CA LEU A 137 -6.31 12.51 11.15
C LEU A 137 -7.28 11.85 12.13
N GLY A 138 -6.86 11.60 13.39
CA GLY A 138 -7.70 10.97 14.43
C GLY A 138 -7.63 9.43 14.40
N TYR A 139 -6.59 8.87 13.77
CA TYR A 139 -6.36 7.43 13.66
C TYR A 139 -5.09 6.97 14.39
N GLY A 140 -4.80 7.56 15.56
CA GLY A 140 -3.60 7.32 16.33
C GLY A 140 -3.32 5.85 16.69
N GLY A 141 -4.35 4.99 16.71
CA GLY A 141 -4.24 3.55 16.93
C GLY A 141 -3.95 2.71 15.70
N SER A 142 -3.98 3.29 14.49
CA SER A 142 -3.73 2.57 13.24
C SER A 142 -2.26 2.17 13.08
N GLU A 143 -2.01 1.06 12.39
CA GLU A 143 -0.65 0.66 12.05
C GLU A 143 -0.04 1.58 10.99
N VAL A 144 1.30 1.73 11.02
CA VAL A 144 2.05 2.43 9.97
C VAL A 144 3.09 1.51 9.35
N PHE A 145 3.30 1.69 8.05
CA PHE A 145 4.33 1.01 7.28
C PHE A 145 5.27 2.07 6.67
N PRO A 146 6.60 1.87 6.69
CA PRO A 146 7.30 0.71 7.24
C PRO A 146 7.07 0.57 8.76
N LYS A 147 6.91 -0.68 9.25
CA LYS A 147 6.85 -0.95 10.70
C LYS A 147 8.22 -0.86 11.36
N GLN A 148 9.27 -1.17 10.61
CA GLN A 148 10.65 -1.11 11.04
C GLN A 148 11.25 0.26 10.74
N ARG A 149 12.04 0.79 11.67
CA ARG A 149 12.87 1.99 11.48
C ARG A 149 14.21 1.63 10.79
N GLU A 150 14.66 0.41 11.02
CA GLU A 150 15.87 -0.20 10.45
C GLU A 150 15.71 -1.72 10.38
N LEU A 151 16.37 -2.35 9.44
CA LEU A 151 16.56 -3.79 9.37
C LEU A 151 17.81 -4.15 10.19
N LYS A 152 17.66 -5.06 11.15
CA LYS A 152 18.72 -5.39 12.10
C LYS A 152 19.82 -6.28 11.53
N SER A 153 19.54 -6.97 10.45
CA SER A 153 20.47 -7.86 9.76
C SER A 153 20.01 -8.12 8.33
N LYS A 154 20.85 -8.77 7.53
CA LYS A 154 20.49 -9.23 6.18
C LYS A 154 19.39 -10.32 6.18
N ASP A 155 19.16 -10.96 7.32
CA ASP A 155 18.08 -11.95 7.48
C ASP A 155 16.76 -11.32 7.89
N ASP A 156 16.77 -10.06 8.34
CA ASP A 156 15.56 -9.31 8.66
C ASP A 156 14.91 -8.78 7.38
N THR A 157 13.63 -9.00 7.21
CA THR A 157 12.89 -8.55 6.04
C THR A 157 11.90 -7.44 6.33
N GLY A 158 11.53 -7.24 7.58
CA GLY A 158 10.44 -6.33 7.93
C GLY A 158 9.04 -6.87 7.54
N ASN A 159 8.05 -5.99 7.63
CA ASN A 159 6.66 -6.30 7.34
C ASN A 159 6.23 -5.74 5.98
N PHE A 160 5.44 -6.53 5.25
CA PHE A 160 4.87 -6.12 3.97
C PHE A 160 3.46 -5.55 4.10
N LEU A 161 3.07 -4.78 3.10
CA LEU A 161 1.71 -4.34 2.86
C LEU A 161 1.24 -4.89 1.52
N ASN A 162 0.02 -5.43 1.46
CA ASN A 162 -0.60 -5.83 0.20
C ASN A 162 -0.89 -4.60 -0.66
N LEU A 163 -0.42 -4.59 -1.89
CA LEU A 163 -0.54 -3.45 -2.78
C LEU A 163 -1.99 -3.21 -3.25
N PRO A 164 -2.34 -1.96 -3.59
CA PRO A 164 -3.58 -1.63 -4.28
C PRO A 164 -3.56 -2.15 -5.73
N TYR A 165 -4.67 -2.01 -6.44
CA TYR A 165 -4.81 -2.38 -7.86
C TYR A 165 -4.53 -3.86 -8.19
N PHE A 166 -4.75 -4.77 -7.25
CA PHE A 166 -4.84 -6.19 -7.59
C PHE A 166 -6.00 -6.40 -8.58
N ASN A 167 -5.72 -6.98 -9.73
CA ASN A 167 -6.61 -7.08 -10.89
C ASN A 167 -6.81 -5.75 -11.67
N GLY A 168 -5.83 -4.86 -11.63
CA GLY A 168 -5.83 -3.63 -12.43
C GLY A 168 -7.02 -2.73 -12.14
N ASP A 169 -7.72 -2.32 -13.18
CA ASP A 169 -8.88 -1.44 -13.08
C ASP A 169 -10.17 -2.15 -12.57
N ASP A 170 -10.19 -3.50 -12.59
CA ASP A 170 -11.30 -4.31 -12.03
C ASP A 170 -11.12 -4.60 -10.52
N THR A 171 -10.24 -3.87 -9.88
CA THR A 171 -9.90 -4.04 -8.46
C THR A 171 -10.98 -3.53 -7.52
N VAL A 172 -11.06 -4.13 -6.32
CA VAL A 172 -11.78 -3.55 -5.17
C VAL A 172 -10.86 -2.69 -4.28
N ARG A 173 -9.54 -2.62 -4.61
CA ARG A 173 -8.50 -1.89 -3.87
C ARG A 173 -8.02 -0.68 -4.67
N TYR A 174 -8.94 0.11 -5.16
CA TYR A 174 -8.67 1.31 -5.96
C TYR A 174 -8.32 2.51 -5.08
N ALA A 175 -7.63 3.48 -5.66
CA ALA A 175 -7.47 4.79 -5.06
C ALA A 175 -8.75 5.60 -5.23
N PHE A 176 -9.00 6.50 -4.30
CA PHE A 176 -10.04 7.50 -4.44
C PHE A 176 -9.47 8.79 -5.03
N ASP A 177 -10.20 9.41 -5.94
CA ASP A 177 -9.89 10.74 -6.43
C ASP A 177 -10.22 11.83 -5.40
N ASN A 178 -10.01 13.09 -5.78
CA ASN A 178 -10.27 14.22 -4.89
C ASN A 178 -11.76 14.44 -4.55
N ASP A 179 -12.67 13.78 -5.24
CA ASP A 179 -14.13 13.84 -5.01
C ASP A 179 -14.63 12.60 -4.26
N GLY A 180 -13.72 11.68 -3.95
CA GLY A 180 -14.02 10.45 -3.23
C GLY A 180 -14.64 9.37 -4.10
N GLU A 181 -14.43 9.43 -5.42
CA GLU A 181 -14.85 8.42 -6.38
C GLU A 181 -13.68 7.47 -6.71
N ALA A 182 -14.00 6.26 -7.16
CA ALA A 182 -12.99 5.28 -7.54
C ALA A 182 -12.17 5.74 -8.74
N ALA A 183 -10.86 5.79 -8.60
CA ALA A 183 -9.93 6.12 -9.68
C ALA A 183 -9.44 4.86 -10.38
N SER A 184 -9.31 4.91 -11.71
CA SER A 184 -8.59 3.91 -12.48
C SER A 184 -7.09 3.92 -12.13
N LEU A 185 -6.34 2.91 -12.56
CA LEU A 185 -4.89 2.88 -12.38
C LEU A 185 -4.21 4.12 -13.02
N GLU A 186 -4.69 4.56 -14.18
CA GLU A 186 -4.20 5.80 -14.80
C GLU A 186 -4.57 7.04 -13.97
N GLY A 187 -5.74 7.05 -13.38
CA GLY A 187 -6.17 8.09 -12.42
C GLY A 187 -5.28 8.13 -11.19
N PHE A 188 -4.88 6.97 -10.66
CA PHE A 188 -3.92 6.87 -9.56
C PHE A 188 -2.55 7.46 -9.93
N TYR A 189 -2.05 7.20 -11.15
CA TYR A 189 -0.79 7.79 -11.59
C TYR A 189 -0.82 9.32 -11.64
N LYS A 190 -1.94 9.90 -12.09
CA LYS A 190 -2.14 11.34 -12.07
C LYS A 190 -2.21 11.91 -10.65
N LEU A 191 -2.86 11.19 -9.74
CA LEU A 191 -2.86 11.55 -8.31
C LEU A 191 -1.44 11.52 -7.74
N TYR A 192 -0.68 10.47 -8.02
CA TYR A 192 0.70 10.34 -7.58
C TYR A 192 1.55 11.54 -8.04
N GLU A 193 1.49 11.94 -9.31
CA GLU A 193 2.22 13.10 -9.85
C GLU A 193 1.93 14.40 -9.10
N THR A 194 0.72 14.55 -8.59
CA THR A 194 0.30 15.76 -7.86
C THR A 194 0.56 15.72 -6.36
N LYS A 195 0.74 14.51 -5.80
CA LYS A 195 0.84 14.27 -4.36
C LYS A 195 2.22 13.83 -3.89
N VAL A 196 3.08 13.32 -4.80
CA VAL A 196 4.44 12.91 -4.44
C VAL A 196 5.23 14.10 -3.90
N VAL A 197 5.90 13.91 -2.75
CA VAL A 197 6.75 14.94 -2.13
C VAL A 197 8.19 14.79 -2.59
N THR A 198 8.92 15.91 -2.65
CA THR A 198 10.34 16.00 -3.03
C THR A 198 11.24 16.16 -1.82
#